data_37a5d3a60f1e7173e6b8aad24d34f78a
#
_entry.id   37a5d3a60f1e7173e6b8aad24d34f78a
#
_cell.length_a   1.000
_cell.length_b   1.000
_cell.length_c   1.000
_cell.angle_alpha   90.00
_cell.angle_beta   90.00
_cell.angle_gamma   90.00
#
_symmetry.space_group_name_H-M   'P 1'
#
loop_
_entity.id
_entity.type
_entity.pdbx_description
1 polymer ?
#
loop_
_entity_poly.entity_id
_entity_poly.type
_entity_poly.pdbx_seq_one_letter_code
_entity_poly.pdbx_strand_id
1 'polypeptide(L)'
;IIVKKIMKKVIVTGGLGFIGSNLIKILIKKKYFVINLDKVSYSSNFYNVKMISKNKNYKFIKVDINNEKKVLQILKKYNPSAVFNLAAETHVDRSIDEPENFIKSNILGVFKLLQAFKKFTKKNKKSTLIHISTDEVYGDVLTGRSKEDDQYKP
;
A
#
# COMPACT_ATOMS: atom_id res chain seq x y z
N ILE A 1 2.96 -25.72 -27.81
CA ILE A 1 3.57 -24.41 -27.42
C ILE A 1 3.17 -24.16 -25.96
N ILE A 2 4.09 -24.30 -25.02
CA ILE A 2 3.84 -24.01 -23.60
C ILE A 2 3.87 -22.48 -23.45
N VAL A 3 2.70 -21.84 -23.43
CA VAL A 3 2.59 -20.40 -23.10
C VAL A 3 2.96 -20.24 -21.62
N LYS A 4 4.19 -19.82 -21.35
CA LYS A 4 4.68 -19.54 -20.01
C LYS A 4 3.83 -18.40 -19.44
N LYS A 5 2.84 -18.70 -18.59
CA LYS A 5 1.96 -17.72 -17.95
C LYS A 5 2.84 -16.76 -17.15
N ILE A 6 3.02 -15.54 -17.65
CA ILE A 6 3.81 -14.50 -16.97
C ILE A 6 3.16 -14.21 -15.62
N MET A 7 3.90 -14.46 -14.55
CA MET A 7 3.41 -14.20 -13.19
C MET A 7 3.20 -12.70 -12.99
N LYS A 8 1.97 -12.31 -12.68
CA LYS A 8 1.64 -10.90 -12.36
C LYS A 8 2.32 -10.48 -11.07
N LYS A 9 2.97 -9.32 -11.09
CA LYS A 9 3.63 -8.72 -9.93
C LYS A 9 2.75 -7.62 -9.37
N VAL A 10 2.66 -7.54 -8.04
CA VAL A 10 1.93 -6.48 -7.34
C VAL A 10 2.79 -5.92 -6.21
N ILE A 11 2.59 -4.65 -5.92
CA ILE A 11 3.20 -3.99 -4.77
C ILE A 11 2.12 -3.75 -3.71
N VAL A 12 2.47 -3.99 -2.45
CA VAL A 12 1.65 -3.64 -1.29
C VAL A 12 2.50 -2.77 -0.39
N THR A 13 2.06 -1.55 -0.08
CA THR A 13 2.70 -0.69 0.93
C THR A 13 2.03 -0.90 2.28
N GLY A 14 2.74 -0.73 3.38
CA GLY A 14 2.21 -1.01 4.72
C GLY A 14 1.93 -2.49 4.96
N GLY A 15 2.68 -3.37 4.29
CA GLY A 15 2.40 -4.80 4.31
C GLY A 15 2.84 -5.55 5.56
N LEU A 16 3.48 -4.90 6.53
CA LEU A 16 3.74 -5.44 7.87
C LEU A 16 2.61 -5.12 8.86
N GLY A 17 1.69 -4.22 8.48
CA GLY A 17 0.49 -3.92 9.25
C GLY A 17 -0.55 -5.03 9.17
N PHE A 18 -1.66 -4.89 9.94
CA PHE A 18 -2.72 -5.89 10.03
C PHE A 18 -3.39 -6.16 8.66
N ILE A 19 -3.96 -5.14 8.04
CA ILE A 19 -4.67 -5.29 6.76
C ILE A 19 -3.72 -5.71 5.64
N GLY A 20 -2.57 -5.01 5.51
CA GLY A 20 -1.60 -5.25 4.46
C GLY A 20 -1.05 -6.68 4.47
N SER A 21 -0.73 -7.23 5.64
CA SER A 21 -0.22 -8.60 5.75
C SER A 21 -1.25 -9.66 5.35
N ASN A 22 -2.53 -9.45 5.64
CA ASN A 22 -3.59 -10.35 5.23
C ASN A 22 -3.86 -10.27 3.72
N LEU A 23 -3.84 -9.07 3.14
CA LEU A 23 -3.91 -8.90 1.69
C LEU A 23 -2.76 -9.65 0.98
N ILE A 24 -1.53 -9.52 1.49
CA ILE A 24 -0.36 -10.22 0.93
C ILE A 24 -0.56 -11.73 0.92
N LYS A 25 -1.07 -12.31 2.01
CA LYS A 25 -1.35 -13.75 2.10
C LYS A 25 -2.35 -14.20 1.03
N ILE A 26 -3.41 -13.42 0.81
CA ILE A 26 -4.43 -13.68 -0.21
C ILE A 26 -3.82 -13.60 -1.61
N LEU A 27 -3.02 -12.57 -1.90
CA LEU A 27 -2.39 -12.37 -3.20
C LEU A 27 -1.41 -13.51 -3.54
N ILE A 28 -0.64 -13.99 -2.54
CA ILE A 28 0.25 -15.13 -2.72
C ILE A 28 -0.53 -16.42 -3.02
N LYS A 29 -1.64 -16.66 -2.30
CA LYS A 29 -2.54 -17.79 -2.62
C LYS A 29 -3.08 -17.71 -4.05
N LYS A 30 -3.36 -16.51 -4.55
CA LYS A 30 -3.78 -16.24 -5.93
C LYS A 30 -2.62 -16.25 -6.94
N LYS A 31 -1.42 -16.71 -6.54
CA LYS A 31 -0.23 -16.85 -7.40
C LYS A 31 0.32 -15.54 -7.97
N TYR A 32 0.13 -14.41 -7.26
CA TYR A 32 0.86 -13.19 -7.56
C TYR A 32 2.26 -13.22 -6.95
N PHE A 33 3.22 -12.54 -7.59
CA PHE A 33 4.47 -12.18 -6.95
C PHE A 33 4.28 -10.85 -6.22
N VAL A 34 4.42 -10.87 -4.89
CA VAL A 34 4.11 -9.72 -4.03
C VAL A 34 5.39 -9.07 -3.53
N ILE A 35 5.53 -7.77 -3.81
CA ILE A 35 6.58 -6.92 -3.26
C ILE A 35 5.95 -6.10 -2.12
N ASN A 36 6.35 -6.41 -0.89
CA ASN A 36 5.92 -5.69 0.30
C ASN A 36 6.86 -4.52 0.58
N LEU A 37 6.34 -3.30 0.58
CA LEU A 37 7.06 -2.09 0.94
C LEU A 37 6.58 -1.61 2.31
N ASP A 38 7.51 -1.47 3.27
CA ASP A 38 7.17 -0.98 4.59
C ASP A 38 8.35 -0.18 5.17
N LYS A 39 8.06 0.93 5.87
CA LYS A 39 9.10 1.74 6.52
C LYS A 39 9.61 1.11 7.82
N VAL A 40 8.86 0.16 8.35
CA VAL A 40 9.08 -0.49 9.67
C VAL A 40 8.90 0.54 10.78
N SER A 41 7.64 0.95 11.00
CA SER A 41 7.24 1.80 12.13
C SER A 41 6.86 0.95 13.36
N TYR A 42 6.41 1.61 14.42
CA TYR A 42 5.93 0.95 15.63
C TYR A 42 4.77 -0.02 15.39
N SER A 43 3.93 0.25 14.40
CA SER A 43 2.78 -0.61 14.04
C SER A 43 3.15 -1.78 13.13
N SER A 44 4.40 -1.84 12.65
CA SER A 44 4.89 -2.90 11.79
C SER A 44 5.26 -4.14 12.60
N ASN A 45 4.73 -5.31 12.19
CA ASN A 45 5.04 -6.56 12.86
C ASN A 45 5.45 -7.64 11.85
N PHE A 46 6.71 -8.07 11.91
CA PHE A 46 7.23 -9.16 11.06
C PHE A 46 6.56 -10.51 11.33
N TYR A 47 5.99 -10.71 12.51
CA TYR A 47 5.26 -11.94 12.83
C TYR A 47 4.06 -12.12 11.89
N ASN A 48 3.41 -11.04 11.47
CA ASN A 48 2.28 -11.07 10.55
C ASN A 48 2.60 -11.76 9.20
N VAL A 49 3.85 -11.70 8.78
CA VAL A 49 4.32 -12.27 7.50
C VAL A 49 5.29 -13.45 7.68
N LYS A 50 5.51 -13.92 8.93
CA LYS A 50 6.48 -14.98 9.25
C LYS A 50 6.29 -16.23 8.40
N MET A 51 5.04 -16.71 8.25
CA MET A 51 4.72 -17.93 7.50
C MET A 51 5.00 -17.82 6.00
N ILE A 52 5.02 -16.61 5.47
CA ILE A 52 5.21 -16.35 4.03
C ILE A 52 6.59 -15.75 3.72
N SER A 53 7.40 -15.47 4.73
CA SER A 53 8.71 -14.80 4.59
C SER A 53 9.68 -15.54 3.64
N LYS A 54 9.62 -16.87 3.62
CA LYS A 54 10.42 -17.74 2.75
C LYS A 54 9.72 -18.13 1.44
N ASN A 55 8.52 -17.61 1.16
CA ASN A 55 7.79 -17.94 -0.05
C ASN A 55 8.47 -17.30 -1.26
N LYS A 56 8.71 -18.10 -2.32
CA LYS A 56 9.35 -17.63 -3.57
C LYS A 56 8.61 -16.50 -4.28
N ASN A 57 7.32 -16.32 -3.97
CA ASN A 57 6.47 -15.28 -4.54
C ASN A 57 6.36 -14.06 -3.62
N TYR A 58 7.19 -13.95 -2.58
CA TYR A 58 7.20 -12.83 -1.63
C TYR A 58 8.56 -12.16 -1.61
N LYS A 59 8.56 -10.82 -1.61
CA LYS A 59 9.75 -10.00 -1.43
C LYS A 59 9.45 -8.84 -0.51
N PHE A 60 10.18 -8.73 0.58
CA PHE A 60 10.15 -7.57 1.46
C PHE A 60 11.23 -6.56 1.05
N ILE A 61 10.88 -5.27 1.09
CA ILE A 61 11.81 -4.15 0.88
C ILE A 61 11.49 -3.08 1.92
N LYS A 62 12.45 -2.78 2.81
CA LYS A 62 12.33 -1.67 3.74
C LYS A 62 12.46 -0.35 2.98
N VAL A 63 11.38 0.41 2.93
CA VAL A 63 11.35 1.74 2.28
C VAL A 63 10.17 2.54 2.80
N ASP A 64 10.39 3.84 3.01
CA ASP A 64 9.33 4.82 3.25
C ASP A 64 8.76 5.29 1.91
N ILE A 65 7.43 5.38 1.80
CA ILE A 65 6.74 5.89 0.60
C ILE A 65 7.07 7.37 0.34
N ASN A 66 7.56 8.12 1.33
CA ASN A 66 8.11 9.46 1.18
C ASN A 66 9.36 9.50 0.30
N ASN A 67 10.09 8.40 0.18
CA ASN A 67 11.25 8.33 -0.69
C ASN A 67 10.85 8.06 -2.15
N GLU A 68 10.34 9.10 -2.80
CA GLU A 68 9.84 9.06 -4.18
C GLU A 68 10.84 8.41 -5.15
N LYS A 69 12.13 8.78 -5.04
CA LYS A 69 13.19 8.25 -5.92
C LYS A 69 13.33 6.73 -5.78
N LYS A 70 13.35 6.24 -4.55
CA LYS A 70 13.48 4.81 -4.26
C LYS A 70 12.23 4.04 -4.70
N VAL A 71 11.04 4.58 -4.42
CA VAL A 71 9.76 4.01 -4.87
C VAL A 71 9.72 3.92 -6.39
N LEU A 72 10.10 4.98 -7.10
CA LEU A 72 10.16 4.96 -8.56
C LEU A 72 11.14 3.91 -9.11
N GLN A 73 12.31 3.75 -8.48
CA GLN A 73 13.26 2.69 -8.84
C GLN A 73 12.64 1.29 -8.69
N ILE A 74 11.91 1.06 -7.58
CA ILE A 74 11.23 -0.21 -7.32
C ILE A 74 10.13 -0.46 -8.36
N LEU A 75 9.29 0.54 -8.64
CA LEU A 75 8.25 0.46 -9.66
C LEU A 75 8.83 0.07 -11.03
N LYS A 76 9.91 0.73 -11.46
CA LYS A 76 10.61 0.42 -12.73
C LYS A 76 11.21 -0.99 -12.72
N LYS A 77 11.84 -1.40 -11.63
CA LYS A 77 12.50 -2.72 -11.49
C LYS A 77 11.51 -3.87 -11.58
N TYR A 78 10.39 -3.77 -10.86
CA TYR A 78 9.44 -4.87 -10.75
C TYR A 78 8.31 -4.83 -11.76
N ASN A 79 8.03 -3.67 -12.33
CA ASN A 79 6.98 -3.43 -13.32
C ASN A 79 5.63 -4.05 -12.88
N PRO A 80 5.06 -3.61 -11.73
CA PRO A 80 3.87 -4.21 -11.16
C PRO A 80 2.63 -3.93 -12.02
N SER A 81 1.67 -4.86 -12.04
CA SER A 81 0.34 -4.66 -12.63
C SER A 81 -0.59 -3.85 -11.73
N ALA A 82 -0.32 -3.86 -10.41
CA ALA A 82 -1.06 -3.06 -9.44
C ALA A 82 -0.18 -2.67 -8.26
N VAL A 83 -0.49 -1.52 -7.66
CA VAL A 83 0.04 -1.04 -6.39
C VAL A 83 -1.13 -0.84 -5.43
N PHE A 84 -1.11 -1.53 -4.29
CA PHE A 84 -2.06 -1.35 -3.19
C PHE A 84 -1.40 -0.49 -2.13
N ASN A 85 -1.91 0.71 -1.91
CA ASN A 85 -1.40 1.61 -0.87
C ASN A 85 -2.22 1.46 0.40
N LEU A 86 -1.62 0.79 1.41
CA LEU A 86 -2.14 0.64 2.75
C LEU A 86 -1.21 1.26 3.80
N ALA A 87 -0.12 1.91 3.36
CA ALA A 87 0.76 2.62 4.27
C ALA A 87 0.06 3.87 4.80
N ALA A 88 -0.23 3.88 6.09
CA ALA A 88 -0.84 4.99 6.80
C ALA A 88 -0.49 4.93 8.29
N GLU A 89 -0.55 6.07 8.96
CA GLU A 89 -0.69 6.16 10.42
C GLU A 89 -2.20 6.24 10.72
N THR A 90 -2.70 5.40 11.66
CA THR A 90 -4.15 5.21 11.88
C THR A 90 -4.57 5.33 13.36
N HIS A 91 -3.63 5.55 14.27
CA HIS A 91 -3.91 5.67 15.71
C HIS A 91 -4.37 7.09 16.05
N VAL A 92 -5.67 7.28 16.35
CA VAL A 92 -6.27 8.60 16.61
C VAL A 92 -5.55 9.34 17.74
N ASP A 93 -5.36 8.72 18.91
CA ASP A 93 -4.69 9.37 20.05
C ASP A 93 -3.31 9.90 19.68
N ARG A 94 -2.53 9.13 18.92
CA ARG A 94 -1.23 9.57 18.43
C ARG A 94 -1.30 10.70 17.41
N SER A 95 -2.42 10.87 16.71
CA SER A 95 -2.58 12.00 15.78
C SER A 95 -2.68 13.33 16.52
N ILE A 96 -3.14 13.29 17.76
CA ILE A 96 -3.23 14.46 18.65
C ILE A 96 -1.85 14.77 19.23
N ASP A 97 -1.15 13.75 19.72
CA ASP A 97 0.16 13.91 20.38
C ASP A 97 1.29 14.18 19.38
N GLU A 98 1.29 13.50 18.24
CA GLU A 98 2.35 13.53 17.23
C GLU A 98 1.81 13.76 15.80
N PRO A 99 1.12 14.88 15.53
CA PRO A 99 0.45 15.11 14.23
C PRO A 99 1.41 15.13 13.04
N GLU A 100 2.66 15.49 13.27
CA GLU A 100 3.68 15.54 12.20
C GLU A 100 3.88 14.19 11.50
N ASN A 101 3.84 13.08 12.25
CA ASN A 101 3.98 11.75 11.70
C ASN A 101 2.81 11.38 10.78
N PHE A 102 1.60 11.85 11.12
CA PHE A 102 0.39 11.67 10.30
C PHE A 102 0.47 12.46 9.00
N ILE A 103 0.84 13.74 9.08
CA ILE A 103 1.04 14.59 7.89
C ILE A 103 2.11 13.96 6.98
N LYS A 104 3.23 13.54 7.54
CA LYS A 104 4.31 12.90 6.77
C LYS A 104 3.86 11.62 6.08
N SER A 105 3.13 10.74 6.78
CA SER A 105 2.72 9.45 6.22
C SER A 105 1.50 9.56 5.32
N ASN A 106 0.44 10.24 5.79
CA ASN A 106 -0.87 10.18 5.14
C ASN A 106 -1.06 11.26 4.07
N ILE A 107 -0.30 12.35 4.12
CA ILE A 107 -0.36 13.43 3.13
C ILE A 107 0.87 13.39 2.24
N LEU A 108 2.06 13.68 2.80
CA LEU A 108 3.27 13.78 2.00
C LEU A 108 3.69 12.42 1.40
N GLY A 109 3.56 11.34 2.16
CA GLY A 109 3.87 9.99 1.70
C GLY A 109 2.99 9.56 0.54
N VAL A 110 1.69 9.79 0.64
CA VAL A 110 0.75 9.50 -0.45
C VAL A 110 1.04 10.37 -1.67
N PHE A 111 1.27 11.68 -1.48
CA PHE A 111 1.66 12.57 -2.57
C PHE A 111 2.94 12.08 -3.29
N LYS A 112 3.98 11.71 -2.55
CA LYS A 112 5.23 11.21 -3.12
C LYS A 112 5.06 9.88 -3.85
N LEU A 113 4.26 8.96 -3.30
CA LEU A 113 3.90 7.72 -3.96
C LEU A 113 3.18 7.99 -5.29
N LEU A 114 2.20 8.90 -5.29
CA LEU A 114 1.45 9.29 -6.50
C LEU A 114 2.38 9.91 -7.55
N GLN A 115 3.33 10.76 -7.16
CA GLN A 115 4.33 11.34 -8.08
C GLN A 115 5.22 10.24 -8.68
N ALA A 116 5.69 9.30 -7.88
CA ALA A 116 6.47 8.17 -8.36
C ALA A 116 5.65 7.30 -9.34
N PHE A 117 4.41 7.01 -9.00
CA PHE A 117 3.50 6.23 -9.83
C PHE A 117 3.17 6.95 -11.15
N LYS A 118 2.86 8.24 -11.12
CA LYS A 118 2.64 9.07 -12.31
C LYS A 118 3.84 9.04 -13.27
N LYS A 119 5.08 9.17 -12.73
CA LYS A 119 6.31 9.07 -13.52
C LYS A 119 6.52 7.68 -14.12
N PHE A 120 6.17 6.63 -13.38
CA PHE A 120 6.24 5.24 -13.85
C PHE A 120 5.22 4.97 -14.96
N THR A 121 3.97 5.40 -14.81
CA THR A 121 2.89 5.11 -15.76
C THR A 121 2.95 5.91 -17.06
N LYS A 122 3.74 6.99 -17.14
CA LYS A 122 4.01 7.67 -18.43
C LYS A 122 4.50 6.70 -19.51
N LYS A 123 5.25 5.65 -19.13
CA LYS A 123 5.76 4.60 -20.03
C LYS A 123 5.01 3.27 -19.92
N ASN A 124 4.19 3.09 -18.89
CA ASN A 124 3.45 1.84 -18.61
C ASN A 124 2.01 2.11 -18.18
N LYS A 125 1.13 2.31 -19.16
CA LYS A 125 -0.29 2.64 -18.93
C LYS A 125 -1.15 1.50 -18.36
N LYS A 126 -0.59 0.28 -18.18
CA LYS A 126 -1.36 -0.91 -17.76
C LYS A 126 -1.32 -1.17 -16.24
N SER A 127 -0.64 -0.35 -15.47
CA SER A 127 -0.59 -0.49 -14.02
C SER A 127 -1.68 0.34 -13.35
N THR A 128 -2.29 -0.19 -12.29
CA THR A 128 -3.32 0.48 -11.49
C THR A 128 -2.80 0.74 -10.09
N LEU A 129 -3.09 1.92 -9.52
CA LEU A 129 -2.88 2.21 -8.11
C LEU A 129 -4.24 2.19 -7.42
N ILE A 130 -4.33 1.41 -6.35
CA ILE A 130 -5.49 1.31 -5.46
C ILE A 130 -5.06 1.90 -4.11
N HIS A 131 -5.64 3.03 -3.75
CA HIS A 131 -5.41 3.67 -2.45
C HIS A 131 -6.53 3.27 -1.50
N ILE A 132 -6.16 2.71 -0.35
CA ILE A 132 -7.12 2.40 0.71
C ILE A 132 -7.28 3.66 1.54
N SER A 133 -8.47 4.24 1.47
CA SER A 133 -8.88 5.41 2.22
C SER A 133 -9.55 5.00 3.54
N THR A 134 -10.37 5.85 4.11
CA THR A 134 -11.06 5.67 5.39
C THR A 134 -12.51 6.11 5.26
N ASP A 135 -13.41 5.58 6.07
CA ASP A 135 -14.80 6.00 6.22
C ASP A 135 -14.93 7.35 6.93
N GLU A 136 -13.93 7.78 7.68
CA GLU A 136 -13.87 9.13 8.30
C GLU A 136 -14.09 10.27 7.29
N VAL A 137 -13.88 10.03 5.99
CA VAL A 137 -14.15 11.02 4.94
C VAL A 137 -15.62 11.41 4.84
N TYR A 138 -16.53 10.59 5.37
CA TYR A 138 -17.97 10.86 5.36
C TYR A 138 -18.44 11.59 6.62
N GLY A 139 -17.60 11.65 7.69
CA GLY A 139 -17.95 12.23 8.99
C GLY A 139 -18.92 11.36 9.79
N ASP A 140 -19.53 11.96 10.80
CA ASP A 140 -20.47 11.26 11.69
C ASP A 140 -21.76 10.84 10.95
N VAL A 141 -22.08 9.54 11.04
CA VAL A 141 -23.31 8.96 10.51
C VAL A 141 -24.23 8.60 11.66
N LEU A 142 -25.18 9.45 11.98
CA LEU A 142 -26.09 9.27 13.12
C LEU A 142 -27.05 8.07 12.91
N THR A 143 -27.43 7.78 11.67
CA THR A 143 -28.33 6.67 11.31
C THR A 143 -27.99 6.13 9.92
N GLY A 144 -28.08 4.81 9.75
CA GLY A 144 -27.87 4.17 8.45
C GLY A 144 -26.41 3.85 8.14
N ARG A 145 -26.00 4.04 6.89
CA ARG A 145 -24.64 3.76 6.35
C ARG A 145 -24.30 4.77 5.28
N SER A 146 -23.03 5.17 5.20
CA SER A 146 -22.52 5.94 4.08
C SER A 146 -22.45 5.08 2.81
N LYS A 147 -22.66 5.73 1.67
CA LYS A 147 -22.51 5.15 0.32
C LYS A 147 -21.33 5.81 -0.38
N GLU A 148 -20.84 5.17 -1.46
CA GLU A 148 -19.65 5.64 -2.19
C GLU A 148 -19.83 7.00 -2.86
N ASP A 149 -21.08 7.40 -3.15
CA ASP A 149 -21.47 8.66 -3.78
C ASP A 149 -21.97 9.73 -2.80
N ASP A 150 -21.94 9.44 -1.49
CA ASP A 150 -22.30 10.43 -0.46
C ASP A 150 -21.25 11.56 -0.42
N GLN A 151 -21.73 12.76 -0.01
CA GLN A 151 -20.86 13.91 0.14
C GLN A 151 -19.84 13.71 1.27
N TYR A 152 -18.56 14.03 1.02
CA TYR A 152 -17.54 14.03 2.05
C TYR A 152 -17.78 15.18 3.05
N LYS A 153 -17.74 14.85 4.35
CA LYS A 153 -17.94 15.77 5.47
C LYS A 153 -17.06 15.38 6.66
N PRO A 154 -15.71 15.30 6.49
CA PRO A 154 -14.79 14.89 7.54
C PRO A 154 -14.77 15.87 8.71
#